data_025b9c34f1c622f499ce1cf585d16b16
#
_entry.id   025b9c34f1c622f499ce1cf585d16b16
#
_cell.length_a   1.000
_cell.length_b   1.000
_cell.length_c   1.000
_cell.angle_alpha   90.00
_cell.angle_beta   90.00
_cell.angle_gamma   90.00
#
_symmetry.space_group_name_H-M   'P 1'
#
loop_
_entity.id
_entity.type
_entity.pdbx_description
1 polymer ?
#
loop_
_entity_poly.entity_id
_entity_poly.type
_entity_poly.pdbx_seq_one_letter_code
_entity_poly.pdbx_strand_id
1 'polypeptide(L)'
;RKRYRDTLVASYFVDLLAHVVEPDHPVPELYDLLQRGLGYLGGNGADQRGILHFEHELARLLGVAHERASAAMALEQAFGSMPRSRSSCMDEMAQ
;
A
#
# COMPACT_ATOMS: atom_id res chain seq x y z
N ARG A 1 5.12 10.35 18.21
CA ARG A 1 5.79 9.72 17.08
C ARG A 1 4.97 8.58 16.46
N LYS A 2 4.30 7.82 17.29
CA LYS A 2 3.40 6.77 16.80
C LYS A 2 2.35 7.34 15.84
N ARG A 3 1.78 8.47 16.22
CA ARG A 3 0.74 9.12 15.44
C ARG A 3 1.26 9.59 14.08
N TYR A 4 2.48 10.12 14.06
CA TYR A 4 3.12 10.54 12.83
C TYR A 4 3.36 9.34 11.90
N ARG A 5 3.85 8.23 12.46
CA ARG A 5 4.12 7.02 11.68
C ARG A 5 2.83 6.43 11.10
N ASP A 6 1.77 6.38 11.90
CA ASP A 6 0.48 5.87 11.44
C ASP A 6 -0.08 6.75 10.31
N THR A 7 0.01 8.07 10.46
CA THR A 7 -0.47 8.99 9.44
C THR A 7 0.32 8.84 8.14
N LEU A 8 1.63 8.68 8.25
CA LEU A 8 2.49 8.53 7.10
C LEU A 8 2.12 7.29 6.29
N VAL A 9 1.92 6.16 6.98
CA VAL A 9 1.56 4.91 6.31
C VAL A 9 0.13 4.97 5.75
N ALA A 10 -0.80 5.55 6.50
CA ALA A 10 -2.18 5.73 6.01
C ALA A 10 -2.20 6.56 4.74
N SER A 11 -1.43 7.63 4.69
CA SER A 11 -1.30 8.48 3.50
C SER A 11 -0.74 7.70 2.32
N TYR A 12 0.26 6.85 2.57
CA TYR A 12 0.80 6.01 1.52
C TYR A 12 -0.24 5.03 0.98
N PHE A 13 -1.03 4.40 1.85
CA PHE A 13 -2.07 3.47 1.40
C PHE A 13 -3.07 4.18 0.48
N VAL A 14 -3.48 5.39 0.86
CA VAL A 14 -4.40 6.18 0.02
C VAL A 14 -3.74 6.55 -1.30
N ASP A 15 -2.49 7.00 -1.27
CA ASP A 15 -1.75 7.38 -2.48
C ASP A 15 -1.62 6.19 -3.42
N LEU A 16 -1.32 5.01 -2.87
CA LEU A 16 -1.14 3.81 -3.67
C LEU A 16 -2.44 3.41 -4.35
N LEU A 17 -3.55 3.43 -3.63
CA LEU A 17 -4.84 3.16 -4.22
C LEU A 17 -5.17 4.16 -5.33
N ALA A 18 -5.00 5.45 -5.08
CA ALA A 18 -5.25 6.48 -6.07
C ALA A 18 -4.39 6.30 -7.32
N HIS A 19 -3.20 5.74 -7.15
CA HIS A 19 -2.25 5.52 -8.24
C HIS A 19 -2.70 4.41 -9.19
N VAL A 20 -3.41 3.41 -8.69
CA VAL A 20 -3.79 2.23 -9.46
C VAL A 20 -5.26 2.18 -9.85
N VAL A 21 -6.14 2.94 -9.20
CA VAL A 21 -7.57 2.93 -9.50
C VAL A 21 -7.84 3.69 -10.79
N GLU A 22 -8.75 3.17 -11.59
CA GLU A 22 -9.27 3.89 -12.75
C GLU A 22 -10.61 4.52 -12.37
N PRO A 23 -10.81 5.83 -12.65
CA PRO A 23 -12.04 6.52 -12.23
C PRO A 23 -13.32 5.87 -12.76
N ASP A 24 -13.26 5.31 -13.98
CA ASP A 24 -14.43 4.75 -14.64
C ASP A 24 -14.66 3.28 -14.33
N HIS A 25 -13.79 2.65 -13.57
CA HIS A 25 -13.85 1.22 -13.26
C HIS A 25 -13.62 1.00 -11.77
N PRO A 26 -14.61 1.35 -10.92
CA PRO A 26 -14.45 1.15 -9.49
C PRO A 26 -14.37 -0.35 -9.15
N VAL A 27 -13.46 -0.67 -8.26
CA VAL A 27 -13.26 -2.04 -7.78
C VAL A 27 -13.51 -2.02 -6.27
N PRO A 28 -14.68 -2.46 -5.81
CA PRO A 28 -15.03 -2.40 -4.38
C PRO A 28 -14.01 -3.08 -3.48
N GLU A 29 -13.39 -4.15 -3.95
CA GLU A 29 -12.40 -4.90 -3.17
C GLU A 29 -11.20 -4.05 -2.79
N LEU A 30 -10.86 -3.04 -3.60
CA LEU A 30 -9.74 -2.15 -3.29
C LEU A 30 -10.08 -1.22 -2.12
N TYR A 31 -11.32 -0.76 -2.05
CA TYR A 31 -11.75 0.07 -0.92
C TYR A 31 -11.86 -0.75 0.35
N ASP A 32 -12.28 -2.01 0.23
CA ASP A 32 -12.28 -2.93 1.35
C ASP A 32 -10.87 -3.18 1.86
N LEU A 33 -9.91 -3.33 0.96
CA LEU A 33 -8.51 -3.48 1.33
C LEU A 33 -8.01 -2.24 2.08
N LEU A 34 -8.36 -1.04 1.62
CA LEU A 34 -7.99 0.19 2.30
C LEU A 34 -8.53 0.22 3.73
N GLN A 35 -9.80 -0.14 3.91
CA GLN A 35 -10.40 -0.18 5.24
C GLN A 35 -9.67 -1.15 6.16
N ARG A 36 -9.32 -2.32 5.65
CA ARG A 36 -8.56 -3.30 6.42
C ARG A 36 -7.17 -2.79 6.79
N GLY A 37 -6.50 -2.11 5.83
CA GLY A 37 -5.19 -1.52 6.09
C GLY A 37 -5.24 -0.44 7.15
N LEU A 38 -6.22 0.44 7.08
CA LEU A 38 -6.41 1.49 8.08
C LEU A 38 -6.75 0.90 9.44
N GLY A 39 -7.57 -0.16 9.46
CA GLY A 39 -7.90 -0.88 10.69
C GLY A 39 -6.67 -1.51 11.33
N TYR A 40 -5.79 -2.08 10.53
CA TYR A 40 -4.52 -2.63 11.03
C TYR A 40 -3.68 -1.55 11.72
N LEU A 41 -3.57 -0.38 11.10
CA LEU A 41 -2.82 0.73 11.70
C LEU A 41 -3.41 1.15 13.05
N GLY A 42 -4.74 1.19 13.15
CA GLY A 42 -5.41 1.55 14.38
C GLY A 42 -5.19 0.54 15.51
N GLY A 43 -5.10 -0.74 15.17
CA GLY A 43 -4.94 -1.80 16.15
C GLY A 43 -3.49 -2.17 16.48
N ASN A 44 -2.61 -2.12 15.48
CA ASN A 44 -1.23 -2.63 15.61
C ASN A 44 -0.18 -1.53 15.51
N GLY A 45 -0.55 -0.38 14.95
CA GLY A 45 0.40 0.67 14.64
C GLY A 45 1.14 0.40 13.33
N ALA A 46 1.84 1.42 12.85
CA ALA A 46 2.56 1.36 11.59
C ALA A 46 3.84 0.52 11.73
N ASP A 47 4.04 -0.39 10.80
CA ASP A 47 5.27 -1.15 10.70
C ASP A 47 5.53 -1.55 9.25
N GLN A 48 6.74 -2.00 8.98
CA GLN A 48 7.14 -2.43 7.65
C GLN A 48 6.30 -3.60 7.15
N ARG A 49 5.99 -4.50 8.04
CA ARG A 49 5.21 -5.69 7.74
C ARG A 49 3.82 -5.35 7.20
N GLY A 50 3.17 -4.36 7.80
CA GLY A 50 1.87 -3.89 7.34
C GLY A 50 1.93 -3.29 5.94
N ILE A 51 2.99 -2.53 5.65
CA ILE A 51 3.19 -1.94 4.33
C ILE A 51 3.33 -3.05 3.28
N LEU A 52 4.22 -4.01 3.54
CA LEU A 52 4.49 -5.08 2.58
C LEU A 52 3.26 -5.97 2.37
N HIS A 53 2.51 -6.22 3.44
CA HIS A 53 1.28 -7.01 3.33
C HIS A 53 0.22 -6.29 2.50
N PHE A 54 0.06 -4.99 2.70
CA PHE A 54 -0.90 -4.21 1.92
C PHE A 54 -0.53 -4.24 0.43
N GLU A 55 0.74 -4.05 0.12
CA GLU A 55 1.22 -4.11 -1.27
C GLU A 55 0.99 -5.49 -1.88
N HIS A 56 1.25 -6.54 -1.11
CA HIS A 56 1.05 -7.90 -1.56
C HIS A 56 -0.43 -8.17 -1.90
N GLU A 57 -1.34 -7.77 -1.01
CA GLU A 57 -2.76 -7.97 -1.23
C GLU A 57 -3.26 -7.15 -2.40
N LEU A 58 -2.76 -5.93 -2.55
CA LEU A 58 -3.14 -5.09 -3.68
C LEU A 58 -2.70 -5.73 -5.01
N ALA A 59 -1.45 -6.19 -5.08
CA ALA A 59 -0.93 -6.84 -6.28
C ALA A 59 -1.74 -8.10 -6.62
N ARG A 60 -2.12 -8.86 -5.60
CA ARG A 60 -2.93 -10.06 -5.77
C ARG A 60 -4.32 -9.72 -6.32
N LEU A 61 -4.98 -8.72 -5.74
CA LEU A 61 -6.32 -8.31 -6.17
C LEU A 61 -6.31 -7.77 -7.61
N LEU A 62 -5.24 -7.10 -8.00
CA LEU A 62 -5.11 -6.56 -9.35
C LEU A 62 -4.62 -7.59 -10.37
N GLY A 63 -4.25 -8.78 -9.91
CA GLY A 63 -3.78 -9.84 -10.79
C GLY A 63 -2.38 -9.61 -11.35
N VAL A 64 -1.57 -8.77 -10.69
CA VAL A 64 -0.21 -8.45 -11.16
C VAL A 64 0.87 -9.10 -10.30
N ALA A 65 0.51 -9.84 -9.26
CA ALA A 65 1.47 -10.51 -8.38
C ALA A 65 2.37 -11.46 -9.18
N HIS A 66 3.64 -11.55 -8.78
CA HIS A 66 4.65 -12.29 -9.49
C HIS A 66 5.45 -13.15 -8.52
N GLU A 67 5.75 -14.39 -8.91
CA GLU A 67 6.48 -15.30 -8.02
C GLU A 67 7.91 -14.84 -7.72
N ARG A 68 8.52 -14.14 -8.68
CA ARG A 68 9.94 -13.77 -8.59
C ARG A 68 10.19 -12.29 -8.35
N ALA A 69 9.14 -11.55 -8.04
CA ALA A 69 9.27 -10.12 -7.76
C ALA A 69 8.51 -9.78 -6.51
N SER A 70 8.98 -8.77 -5.77
CA SER A 70 8.21 -8.24 -4.66
C SER A 70 6.92 -7.61 -5.18
N ALA A 71 5.93 -7.48 -4.30
CA ALA A 71 4.69 -6.82 -4.68
C ALA A 71 4.92 -5.39 -5.17
N ALA A 72 5.85 -4.66 -4.52
CA ALA A 72 6.17 -3.30 -4.93
C ALA A 72 6.74 -3.26 -6.35
N MET A 73 7.63 -4.20 -6.68
CA MET A 73 8.18 -4.28 -8.05
C MET A 73 7.10 -4.63 -9.06
N ALA A 74 6.24 -5.57 -8.72
CA ALA A 74 5.15 -5.97 -9.62
C ALA A 74 4.19 -4.80 -9.88
N LEU A 75 3.86 -4.04 -8.84
CA LEU A 75 3.02 -2.86 -8.98
C LEU A 75 3.71 -1.77 -9.80
N GLU A 76 4.99 -1.55 -9.56
CA GLU A 76 5.75 -0.56 -10.32
C GLU A 76 5.79 -0.91 -11.81
N GLN A 77 6.02 -2.17 -12.12
CA GLN A 77 6.06 -2.63 -13.51
C GLN A 77 4.70 -2.47 -14.19
N ALA A 78 3.64 -2.80 -13.46
CA ALA A 78 2.28 -2.75 -14.03
C ALA A 78 1.80 -1.31 -14.25
N PHE A 79 2.17 -0.38 -13.37
CA PHE A 79 1.64 0.98 -13.37
C PHE A 79 2.68 2.06 -13.68
N GLY A 80 3.91 1.66 -13.98
CA GLY A 80 4.96 2.56 -14.44
C GLY A 80 5.78 3.24 -13.37
N SER A 81 5.24 3.35 -12.16
CA SER A 81 5.92 4.00 -11.02
C SER A 81 5.23 3.64 -9.73
N MET A 82 5.82 4.06 -8.62
CA MET A 82 5.19 3.97 -7.29
C MET A 82 5.04 5.38 -6.71
N PRO A 83 4.06 5.62 -5.84
CA PRO A 83 3.94 6.92 -5.18
C PRO A 83 5.21 7.27 -4.42
N ARG A 84 5.58 8.54 -4.42
CA ARG A 84 6.77 9.02 -3.72
C ARG A 84 6.70 8.79 -2.21
N SER A 85 5.49 8.75 -1.67
CA SER A 85 5.29 8.50 -0.24
C SER A 85 5.80 7.13 0.20
N ARG A 86 6.02 6.19 -0.73
CA ARG A 86 6.53 4.87 -0.38
C ARG A 86 7.91 4.95 0.26
N SER A 87 8.85 5.64 -0.37
CA SER A 87 10.20 5.73 0.17
C SER A 87 10.22 6.41 1.53
N SER A 88 9.40 7.45 1.71
CA SER A 88 9.29 8.12 3.00
C SER A 88 8.80 7.18 4.10
N CYS A 89 7.78 6.36 3.78
CA CYS A 89 7.26 5.35 4.69
C CYS A 89 8.30 4.32 5.05
N MET A 90 8.94 3.76 4.04
CA MET A 90 9.92 2.68 4.27
C MET A 90 11.12 3.17 5.07
N ASP A 91 11.58 4.38 4.78
CA ASP A 91 12.68 4.99 5.53
C ASP A 91 12.31 5.18 7.01
N GLU A 92 11.11 5.65 7.26
CA GLU A 92 10.64 5.86 8.62
C GLU A 92 10.51 4.52 9.38
N MET A 93 10.00 3.48 8.70
CA MET A 93 9.82 2.16 9.32
C MET A 93 11.15 1.45 9.54
N ALA A 94 12.21 1.84 8.86
CA ALA A 94 13.54 1.25 9.02
C ALA A 94 14.26 1.76 10.27
N GLN A 95 13.74 2.79 10.91
CA GLN A 95 14.37 3.36 12.11
C GLN A 95 13.95 2.62 13.39
#